data_6f0b74a635131d849099dd9df5d14650
#
_entry.id   6f0b74a635131d849099dd9df5d14650
#
_cell.length_a   1.000
_cell.length_b   1.000
_cell.length_c   1.000
_cell.angle_alpha   90.00
_cell.angle_beta   90.00
_cell.angle_gamma   90.00
#
_symmetry.space_group_name_H-M   'P 1'
#
loop_
_entity.id
_entity.type
_entity.pdbx_description
1 polymer ?
#
loop_
_entity_poly.entity_id
_entity_poly.type
_entity_poly.pdbx_seq_one_letter_code
_entity_poly.pdbx_strand_id
1 'polypeptide(L)'
;MIGASVTKTTYIRQIPMLDILDVERRFLRSCKTLRAVPDRERRFQKVESCWPEYVLDIAEAYGYTEAQMPKFRPTPFDVSDMLDALAWARPLQDNEFRLAWWRSFDLSFGQIGRRMGKSDETARRYYREVMVKLWTAANAKHLSPAA
;
A
#
# COMPACT_ATOMS: atom_id res chain seq x y z
N MET A 1 38.66 -23.17 -40.52
CA MET A 1 38.13 -22.07 -39.70
C MET A 1 36.82 -22.48 -39.10
N ILE A 2 36.84 -22.78 -37.81
CA ILE A 2 35.66 -23.27 -37.08
C ILE A 2 35.07 -22.06 -36.34
N GLY A 3 33.97 -21.53 -36.86
CA GLY A 3 33.24 -20.45 -36.21
C GLY A 3 32.48 -20.97 -34.99
N ALA A 4 32.94 -20.61 -33.79
CA ALA A 4 32.25 -20.89 -32.56
C ALA A 4 31.00 -19.98 -32.48
N SER A 5 29.82 -20.54 -32.73
CA SER A 5 28.53 -19.93 -32.40
C SER A 5 28.43 -19.77 -30.89
N VAL A 6 28.62 -18.55 -30.41
CA VAL A 6 28.30 -18.19 -29.02
C VAL A 6 26.80 -18.09 -28.90
N THR A 7 26.17 -19.18 -28.49
CA THR A 7 24.76 -19.15 -28.05
C THR A 7 24.68 -18.30 -26.80
N LYS A 8 24.16 -17.08 -26.93
CA LYS A 8 23.73 -16.25 -25.80
C LYS A 8 22.61 -16.99 -25.10
N THR A 9 22.95 -17.75 -24.08
CA THR A 9 21.97 -18.28 -23.14
C THR A 9 21.36 -17.10 -22.40
N THR A 10 20.23 -16.64 -22.87
CA THR A 10 19.43 -15.63 -22.17
C THR A 10 18.88 -16.31 -20.92
N TYR A 11 19.53 -16.05 -19.78
CA TYR A 11 18.96 -16.41 -18.47
C TYR A 11 17.70 -15.59 -18.29
N ILE A 12 16.57 -16.15 -18.72
CA ILE A 12 15.26 -15.64 -18.33
C ILE A 12 15.17 -15.92 -16.84
N ARG A 13 15.42 -14.88 -16.04
CA ARG A 13 15.22 -14.91 -14.62
C ARG A 13 13.73 -15.17 -14.42
N GLN A 14 13.37 -16.41 -14.16
CA GLN A 14 12.00 -16.76 -13.80
C GLN A 14 11.71 -16.03 -12.49
N ILE A 15 10.95 -14.94 -12.59
CA ILE A 15 10.49 -14.23 -11.40
C ILE A 15 9.52 -15.18 -10.72
N PRO A 16 9.77 -15.62 -9.47
CA PRO A 16 8.89 -16.55 -8.80
C PRO A 16 7.51 -15.95 -8.63
N MET A 17 6.49 -16.79 -8.73
CA MET A 17 5.12 -16.41 -8.43
C MET A 17 5.01 -15.94 -6.98
N LEU A 18 4.38 -14.78 -6.77
CA LEU A 18 4.24 -14.20 -5.43
C LEU A 18 3.17 -14.97 -4.63
N ASP A 19 3.46 -15.23 -3.37
CA ASP A 19 2.47 -15.75 -2.43
C ASP A 19 1.46 -14.66 -2.03
N ILE A 20 0.25 -15.08 -1.65
CA ILE A 20 -0.83 -14.16 -1.27
C ILE A 20 -0.46 -13.30 -0.05
N LEU A 21 0.28 -13.85 0.91
CA LEU A 21 0.77 -13.14 2.09
C LEU A 21 1.84 -12.10 1.73
N ASP A 22 2.69 -12.40 0.74
CA ASP A 22 3.69 -11.46 0.26
C ASP A 22 3.03 -10.31 -0.51
N VAL A 23 2.03 -10.60 -1.31
CA VAL A 23 1.24 -9.58 -2.01
C VAL A 23 0.53 -8.67 -1.01
N GLU A 24 -0.11 -9.23 0.02
CA GLU A 24 -0.75 -8.47 1.09
C GLU A 24 0.25 -7.54 1.79
N ARG A 25 1.38 -8.09 2.23
CA ARG A 25 2.43 -7.34 2.93
C ARG A 25 2.96 -6.19 2.08
N ARG A 26 3.31 -6.44 0.84
CA ARG A 26 3.82 -5.42 -0.08
C ARG A 26 2.79 -4.36 -0.38
N PHE A 27 1.54 -4.74 -0.61
CA PHE A 27 0.45 -3.80 -0.89
C PHE A 27 0.16 -2.89 0.32
N LEU A 28 0.02 -3.45 1.52
CA LEU A 28 -0.21 -2.67 2.74
C LEU A 28 0.98 -1.75 3.05
N ARG A 29 2.21 -2.22 2.85
CA ARG A 29 3.41 -1.39 2.99
C ARG A 29 3.44 -0.25 1.97
N SER A 30 3.02 -0.49 0.74
CA SER A 30 2.90 0.54 -0.30
C SER A 30 1.86 1.59 0.05
N CYS A 31 0.73 1.23 0.63
CA CYS A 31 -0.24 2.18 1.15
C CYS A 31 0.32 3.03 2.30
N LYS A 32 1.12 2.43 3.20
CA LYS A 32 1.82 3.16 4.28
C LYS A 32 2.87 4.12 3.70
N THR A 33 3.62 3.68 2.70
CA THR A 33 4.61 4.49 1.99
C THR A 33 3.95 5.69 1.30
N LEU A 34 2.86 5.48 0.60
CA LEU A 34 2.11 6.54 -0.09
C LEU A 34 1.67 7.65 0.87
N ARG A 35 1.25 7.29 2.08
CA ARG A 35 0.88 8.27 3.12
C ARG A 35 2.07 9.02 3.70
N ALA A 36 3.23 8.35 3.78
CA ALA A 36 4.44 8.90 4.38
C ALA A 36 5.25 9.76 3.40
N VAL A 37 5.08 9.57 2.09
CA VAL A 37 5.75 10.39 1.08
C VAL A 37 5.21 11.81 1.15
N PRO A 38 6.09 12.82 1.35
CA PRO A 38 5.66 14.21 1.43
C PRO A 38 5.13 14.68 0.08
N ASP A 39 3.91 15.20 0.08
CA ASP A 39 3.34 15.88 -1.07
C ASP A 39 4.09 17.19 -1.30
N ARG A 40 4.85 17.27 -2.40
CA ARG A 40 5.60 18.49 -2.75
C ARG A 40 4.67 19.65 -3.05
N GLU A 41 3.50 19.40 -3.60
CA GLU A 41 2.54 20.46 -3.93
C GLU A 41 1.97 21.11 -2.67
N ARG A 42 1.80 20.35 -1.59
CA ARG A 42 1.35 20.85 -0.31
C ARG A 42 2.31 21.89 0.31
N ARG A 43 3.59 21.88 -0.06
CA ARG A 43 4.57 22.86 0.38
C ARG A 43 4.36 24.23 -0.26
N PHE A 44 3.78 24.29 -1.45
CA PHE A 44 3.49 25.53 -2.17
C PHE A 44 2.10 26.08 -1.85
N GLN A 45 1.22 25.26 -1.31
CA GLN A 45 -0.10 25.63 -0.82
C GLN A 45 -0.08 25.91 0.70
N LYS A 46 1.02 26.42 1.22
CA LYS A 46 1.05 26.93 2.58
C LYS A 46 0.13 28.14 2.66
N VAL A 47 -1.15 27.86 2.90
CA VAL A 47 -2.03 28.86 3.49
C VAL A 47 -1.43 29.11 4.87
N GLU A 48 -0.74 30.24 5.03
CA GLU A 48 -0.34 30.71 6.35
C GLU A 48 -1.62 30.88 7.15
N SER A 49 -1.84 29.95 8.08
CA SER A 49 -2.96 30.03 8.99
C SER A 49 -2.80 31.32 9.76
N CYS A 50 -3.74 32.26 9.59
CA CYS A 50 -3.81 33.49 10.41
C CYS A 50 -4.23 33.19 11.86
N TRP A 51 -4.27 31.92 12.27
CA TRP A 51 -4.57 31.54 13.63
C TRP A 51 -3.40 31.87 14.54
N PRO A 52 -3.63 32.59 15.64
CA PRO A 52 -2.59 32.93 16.57
C PRO A 52 -1.94 31.70 17.19
N GLU A 53 -0.62 31.76 17.43
CA GLU A 53 0.18 30.64 17.96
C GLU A 53 -0.27 30.09 19.32
N TYR A 54 -1.09 30.84 20.06
CA TYR A 54 -1.58 30.37 21.38
C TYR A 54 -2.53 29.18 21.32
N VAL A 55 -2.99 28.76 20.13
CA VAL A 55 -3.76 27.51 19.96
C VAL A 55 -2.87 26.28 20.18
N LEU A 56 -1.56 26.41 20.02
CA LEU A 56 -0.58 25.35 20.33
C LEU A 56 -0.41 25.15 21.83
N ASP A 57 -0.50 26.22 22.63
CA ASP A 57 -0.38 26.16 24.09
C ASP A 57 -1.50 25.38 24.78
N ILE A 58 -2.69 25.32 24.17
CA ILE A 58 -3.80 24.55 24.70
C ILE A 58 -3.52 23.04 24.61
N ALA A 59 -2.85 22.59 23.55
CA ALA A 59 -2.46 21.18 23.42
C ALA A 59 -1.33 20.81 24.41
N GLU A 60 -0.42 21.73 24.71
CA GLU A 60 0.61 21.57 25.74
C GLU A 60 0.01 21.62 27.15
N ALA A 61 -0.95 22.52 27.40
CA ALA A 61 -1.58 22.69 28.70
C ALA A 61 -2.40 21.45 29.14
N TYR A 62 -2.92 20.67 28.22
CA TYR A 62 -3.63 19.44 28.52
C TYR A 62 -2.74 18.20 28.64
N GLY A 63 -1.42 18.37 28.60
CA GLY A 63 -0.48 17.25 28.86
C GLY A 63 -0.61 16.09 27.87
N TYR A 64 -1.13 16.35 26.67
CA TYR A 64 -1.01 15.40 25.58
C TYR A 64 0.43 15.40 25.10
N THR A 65 1.30 14.79 25.89
CA THR A 65 2.53 14.25 25.36
C THR A 65 2.07 13.23 24.35
N GLU A 66 2.01 13.64 23.08
CA GLU A 66 1.86 12.66 22.00
C GLU A 66 2.95 11.64 22.23
N ALA A 67 2.56 10.47 22.77
CA ALA A 67 3.43 9.32 22.74
C ALA A 67 3.82 9.21 21.27
N GLN A 68 5.07 9.54 20.96
CA GLN A 68 5.54 9.58 19.58
C GLN A 68 5.49 8.14 19.09
N MET A 69 4.33 7.74 18.56
CA MET A 69 4.24 6.49 17.85
C MET A 69 5.34 6.50 16.80
N PRO A 70 6.14 5.44 16.71
CA PRO A 70 7.22 5.38 15.75
C PRO A 70 6.64 5.63 14.36
N LYS A 71 6.91 6.81 13.80
CA LYS A 71 6.42 7.19 12.49
C LYS A 71 7.07 6.26 11.47
N PHE A 72 6.24 5.60 10.67
CA PHE A 72 6.73 4.81 9.56
C PHE A 72 7.58 5.70 8.63
N ARG A 73 8.83 5.30 8.42
CA ARG A 73 9.76 5.99 7.52
C ARG A 73 10.01 5.09 6.31
N PRO A 74 9.52 5.45 5.12
CA PRO A 74 9.76 4.65 3.93
C PRO A 74 11.25 4.66 3.55
N THR A 75 11.75 3.51 3.16
CA THR A 75 13.07 3.37 2.55
C THR A 75 13.00 3.71 1.05
N PRO A 76 14.14 4.00 0.38
CA PRO A 76 14.16 4.18 -1.08
C PRO A 76 13.59 2.98 -1.84
N PHE A 77 13.80 1.76 -1.32
CA PHE A 77 13.22 0.55 -1.88
C PHE A 77 11.69 0.56 -1.79
N ASP A 78 11.12 0.98 -0.65
CA ASP A 78 9.67 1.07 -0.47
C ASP A 78 9.04 2.05 -1.48
N VAL A 79 9.71 3.16 -1.75
CA VAL A 79 9.23 4.14 -2.73
C VAL A 79 9.26 3.58 -4.16
N SER A 80 10.30 2.83 -4.50
CA SER A 80 10.41 2.19 -5.81
C SER A 80 9.37 1.08 -5.99
N ASP A 81 9.15 0.26 -4.97
CA ASP A 81 8.20 -0.86 -4.99
C ASP A 81 6.73 -0.38 -4.93
N MET A 82 6.49 0.80 -4.39
CA MET A 82 5.14 1.35 -4.18
C MET A 82 4.33 1.45 -5.48
N LEU A 83 4.94 1.93 -6.55
CA LEU A 83 4.24 2.13 -7.83
C LEU A 83 3.81 0.79 -8.44
N ASP A 84 4.68 -0.22 -8.37
CA ASP A 84 4.38 -1.56 -8.87
C ASP A 84 3.28 -2.22 -8.06
N ALA A 85 3.37 -2.15 -6.74
CA ALA A 85 2.38 -2.75 -5.85
C ALA A 85 1.02 -2.04 -5.93
N LEU A 86 0.97 -0.72 -6.05
CA LEU A 86 -0.28 0.02 -6.22
C LEU A 86 -0.92 -0.24 -7.59
N ALA A 87 -0.14 -0.57 -8.61
CA ALA A 87 -0.67 -0.95 -9.92
C ALA A 87 -1.55 -2.22 -9.87
N TRP A 88 -1.33 -3.10 -8.88
CA TRP A 88 -2.17 -4.29 -8.67
C TRP A 88 -3.60 -3.96 -8.26
N ALA A 89 -3.82 -2.74 -7.73
CA ALA A 89 -5.15 -2.28 -7.33
C ALA A 89 -6.04 -1.82 -8.49
N ARG A 90 -5.53 -1.76 -9.72
CA ARG A 90 -6.31 -1.31 -10.89
C ARG A 90 -7.63 -2.05 -11.11
N PRO A 91 -7.71 -3.39 -10.91
CA PRO A 91 -8.96 -4.12 -11.08
C PRO A 91 -9.93 -3.98 -9.90
N LEU A 92 -9.54 -3.30 -8.82
CA LEU A 92 -10.39 -3.11 -7.64
C LEU A 92 -11.42 -2.01 -7.87
N GLN A 93 -12.62 -2.19 -7.30
CA GLN A 93 -13.61 -1.13 -7.18
C GLN A 93 -13.27 -0.20 -6.01
N ASP A 94 -13.85 1.01 -6.00
CA ASP A 94 -13.58 2.01 -4.96
C ASP A 94 -13.83 1.50 -3.53
N ASN A 95 -14.89 0.74 -3.33
CA ASN A 95 -15.21 0.15 -2.02
C ASN A 95 -14.19 -0.91 -1.60
N GLU A 96 -13.70 -1.71 -2.55
CA GLU A 96 -12.69 -2.73 -2.32
C GLU A 96 -11.33 -2.12 -2.00
N PHE A 97 -10.94 -1.09 -2.77
CA PHE A 97 -9.72 -0.34 -2.48
C PHE A 97 -9.78 0.33 -1.12
N ARG A 98 -10.92 0.95 -0.78
CA ARG A 98 -11.16 1.59 0.52
C ARG A 98 -11.03 0.61 1.68
N LEU A 99 -11.52 -0.62 1.52
CA LEU A 99 -11.37 -1.68 2.52
C LEU A 99 -9.88 -2.02 2.77
N ALA A 100 -9.13 -2.23 1.71
CA ALA A 100 -7.68 -2.50 1.81
C ALA A 100 -6.92 -1.28 2.36
N TRP A 101 -7.31 -0.08 1.98
CA TRP A 101 -6.77 1.17 2.49
C TRP A 101 -6.96 1.30 4.01
N TRP A 102 -8.16 1.04 4.52
CA TRP A 102 -8.40 1.04 5.97
C TRP A 102 -7.59 -0.02 6.69
N ARG A 103 -7.40 -1.18 6.08
CA ARG A 103 -6.55 -2.23 6.65
C ARG A 103 -5.09 -1.78 6.79
N SER A 104 -4.60 -0.93 5.90
CA SER A 104 -3.26 -0.35 6.00
C SER A 104 -3.06 0.60 7.19
N PHE A 105 -4.12 1.03 7.86
CA PHE A 105 -4.08 1.75 9.14
C PHE A 105 -4.11 0.80 10.35
N ASP A 106 -3.95 -0.49 10.13
CA ASP A 106 -4.02 -1.54 11.14
C ASP A 106 -5.39 -1.60 11.87
N LEU A 107 -6.47 -1.12 11.22
CA LEU A 107 -7.81 -1.20 11.75
C LEU A 107 -8.28 -2.65 11.83
N SER A 108 -8.96 -3.01 12.92
CA SER A 108 -9.59 -4.32 13.06
C SER A 108 -10.78 -4.49 12.10
N PHE A 109 -11.12 -5.74 11.78
CA PHE A 109 -12.28 -6.00 10.91
C PHE A 109 -13.60 -5.54 11.52
N GLY A 110 -13.70 -5.54 12.86
CA GLY A 110 -14.86 -4.97 13.55
C GLY A 110 -14.99 -3.45 13.34
N GLN A 111 -13.89 -2.72 13.37
CA GLN A 111 -13.86 -1.28 13.08
C GLN A 111 -14.19 -1.00 11.62
N ILE A 112 -13.64 -1.80 10.71
CA ILE A 112 -13.91 -1.70 9.27
C ILE A 112 -15.37 -2.02 8.99
N GLY A 113 -15.90 -3.11 9.56
CA GLY A 113 -17.29 -3.51 9.42
C GLY A 113 -18.26 -2.42 9.84
N ARG A 114 -18.02 -1.76 11.00
CA ARG A 114 -18.83 -0.61 11.45
C ARG A 114 -18.84 0.54 10.44
N ARG A 115 -17.68 0.86 9.84
CA ARG A 115 -17.57 1.91 8.82
C ARG A 115 -18.29 1.56 7.52
N MET A 116 -18.38 0.28 7.21
CA MET A 116 -19.10 -0.23 6.03
C MET A 116 -20.57 -0.50 6.29
N GLY A 117 -21.04 -0.43 7.54
CA GLY A 117 -22.37 -0.87 7.93
C GLY A 117 -22.59 -2.38 7.78
N LYS A 118 -21.53 -3.18 7.98
CA LYS A 118 -21.50 -4.63 7.81
C LYS A 118 -20.93 -5.31 9.07
N SER A 119 -21.17 -6.62 9.19
CA SER A 119 -20.57 -7.42 10.26
C SER A 119 -19.06 -7.61 10.03
N ASP A 120 -18.35 -7.92 11.12
CA ASP A 120 -16.93 -8.27 11.11
C ASP A 120 -16.64 -9.43 10.13
N GLU A 121 -17.43 -10.48 10.16
CA GLU A 121 -17.28 -11.64 9.28
C GLU A 121 -17.49 -11.28 7.80
N THR A 122 -18.44 -10.39 7.52
CA THR A 122 -18.65 -9.89 6.16
C THR A 122 -17.45 -9.07 5.68
N ALA A 123 -16.89 -8.23 6.55
CA ALA A 123 -15.69 -7.45 6.23
C ALA A 123 -14.48 -8.36 5.95
N ARG A 124 -14.30 -9.44 6.73
CA ARG A 124 -13.24 -10.43 6.49
C ARG A 124 -13.42 -11.14 5.16
N ARG A 125 -14.64 -11.55 4.82
CA ARG A 125 -14.92 -12.21 3.55
C ARG A 125 -14.59 -11.30 2.38
N TYR A 126 -15.05 -10.06 2.39
CA TYR A 126 -14.75 -9.10 1.33
C TYR A 126 -13.24 -8.82 1.23
N TYR A 127 -12.55 -8.75 2.36
CA TYR A 127 -11.10 -8.56 2.36
C TYR A 127 -10.37 -9.72 1.69
N ARG A 128 -10.78 -10.97 1.94
CA ARG A 128 -10.21 -12.13 1.26
C ARG A 128 -10.42 -12.06 -0.26
N GLU A 129 -11.61 -11.66 -0.71
CA GLU A 129 -11.91 -11.47 -2.13
C GLU A 129 -11.01 -10.40 -2.75
N VAL A 130 -10.79 -9.29 -2.05
CA VAL A 130 -9.86 -8.23 -2.46
C VAL A 130 -8.43 -8.76 -2.58
N MET A 131 -7.98 -9.54 -1.61
CA MET A 131 -6.63 -10.13 -1.64
C MET A 131 -6.46 -11.10 -2.82
N VAL A 132 -7.47 -11.89 -3.16
CA VAL A 132 -7.44 -12.75 -4.35
C VAL A 132 -7.31 -11.94 -5.63
N LYS A 133 -8.04 -10.83 -5.75
CA LYS A 133 -7.94 -9.92 -6.91
C LYS A 133 -6.54 -9.31 -7.02
N LEU A 134 -5.98 -8.85 -5.91
CA LEU A 134 -4.62 -8.30 -5.86
C LEU A 134 -3.57 -9.35 -6.23
N TRP A 135 -3.71 -10.56 -5.71
CA TRP A 135 -2.82 -11.67 -6.02
C TRP A 135 -2.88 -12.05 -7.50
N THR A 136 -4.07 -12.10 -8.08
CA THR A 136 -4.28 -12.37 -9.51
C THR A 136 -3.61 -11.27 -10.35
N ALA A 137 -3.77 -10.00 -9.99
CA ALA A 137 -3.16 -8.90 -10.69
C ALA A 137 -1.62 -8.91 -10.56
N ALA A 138 -1.10 -9.23 -9.38
CA ALA A 138 0.35 -9.31 -9.12
C ALA A 138 1.00 -10.43 -9.94
N ASN A 139 0.31 -11.55 -10.12
CA ASN A 139 0.80 -12.72 -10.84
C ASN A 139 0.26 -12.81 -12.28
N ALA A 140 -0.33 -11.75 -12.82
CA ALA A 140 -0.95 -11.77 -14.14
C ALA A 140 -0.01 -12.27 -15.26
N LYS A 141 1.28 -11.95 -15.18
CA LYS A 141 2.31 -12.41 -16.13
C LYS A 141 2.55 -13.92 -16.08
N HIS A 142 2.27 -14.56 -14.95
CA HIS A 142 2.40 -16.02 -14.77
C HIS A 142 1.12 -16.77 -15.12
N LEU A 143 -0.03 -16.10 -14.98
CA LEU A 143 -1.35 -16.69 -15.21
C LEU A 143 -1.81 -16.53 -16.66
N SER A 144 -1.19 -15.61 -17.42
CA SER A 144 -1.45 -15.47 -18.84
C SER A 144 -0.80 -16.64 -19.58
N PRO A 145 -1.55 -17.48 -20.31
CA PRO A 145 -0.96 -18.52 -21.15
C PRO A 145 -0.05 -17.82 -22.17
N ALA A 146 1.16 -18.35 -22.34
CA ALA A 146 2.06 -17.88 -23.38
C ALA A 146 1.34 -18.01 -24.74
N ALA A 147 1.10 -16.89 -25.39
CA ALA A 147 0.58 -16.85 -26.74
C ALA A 147 1.64 -17.31 -27.75
#